data_cce3cc6248949b4013e6690fa2a813ac
#
_entry.id   cce3cc6248949b4013e6690fa2a813ac
#
_cell.length_a   1.000
_cell.length_b   1.000
_cell.length_c   1.000
_cell.angle_alpha   90.00
_cell.angle_beta   90.00
_cell.angle_gamma   90.00
#
_symmetry.space_group_name_H-M   'P 1'
#
loop_
_entity.id
_entity.type
_entity.pdbx_description
1 polymer ?
#
loop_
_entity_poly.entity_id
_entity_poly.type
_entity_poly.pdbx_seq_one_letter_code
_entity_poly.pdbx_strand_id
1 'polypeptide(L)'
;MTERTSVVDFVARGKTPDQWKMVLVEEGPWVDPVDDQLRRIQERIYDCIDAALDGQLVASFPESRGKDIVIQLDCYNLPRPDVEDFFTRFTEGVFVIEDYRNALERSRFVRSISFEINFDNIH
;
A
#
# COMPACT_ATOMS: atom_id res chain seq x y z
N MET A 1 18.43 -2.25 -19.97
CA MET A 1 17.59 -2.92 -19.31
C MET A 1 16.63 -2.13 -18.57
N THR A 2 15.62 -2.63 -18.19
CA THR A 2 14.66 -1.89 -17.54
C THR A 2 14.55 -2.28 -16.16
N GLU A 3 14.58 -1.34 -15.31
CA GLU A 3 14.29 -1.59 -14.08
C GLU A 3 12.98 -1.32 -13.70
N ARG A 4 12.49 -1.85 -12.70
CA ARG A 4 11.27 -1.51 -12.14
C ARG A 4 11.34 -0.15 -11.68
N THR A 5 10.51 0.63 -12.15
CA THR A 5 10.56 2.02 -11.86
C THR A 5 9.51 2.45 -10.89
N SER A 6 8.63 1.53 -10.46
CA SER A 6 7.53 1.90 -9.58
C SER A 6 7.20 0.75 -8.66
N VAL A 7 6.92 1.05 -7.40
CA VAL A 7 6.51 0.05 -6.45
C VAL A 7 4.99 -0.10 -6.41
N VAL A 8 4.27 0.79 -7.09
CA VAL A 8 2.82 0.73 -7.12
C VAL A 8 2.34 0.57 -8.53
N ASP A 9 1.11 0.12 -8.69
CA ASP A 9 0.53 0.01 -10.03
C ASP A 9 0.12 1.38 -10.54
N PHE A 10 -0.43 2.23 -9.68
CA PHE A 10 -0.66 3.62 -10.05
C PHE A 10 -0.88 4.47 -8.82
N VAL A 11 -0.77 5.78 -9.02
CA VAL A 11 -0.97 6.77 -7.98
C VAL A 11 -2.14 7.64 -8.40
N ALA A 12 -3.04 7.93 -7.46
CA ALA A 12 -4.24 8.71 -7.76
C ALA A 12 -4.50 9.72 -6.66
N ARG A 13 -5.32 10.72 -6.95
CA ARG A 13 -5.78 11.62 -5.94
C ARG A 13 -6.84 10.93 -5.10
N GLY A 14 -6.88 11.27 -3.80
CA GLY A 14 -7.85 10.68 -2.92
C GLY A 14 -9.15 11.45 -2.90
N LYS A 15 -9.92 11.25 -1.84
CA LYS A 15 -11.24 11.85 -1.74
C LYS A 15 -11.21 13.33 -1.42
N THR A 16 -10.11 13.81 -0.87
CA THR A 16 -9.96 15.22 -0.54
C THR A 16 -8.69 15.74 -1.19
N PRO A 17 -8.53 17.06 -1.30
CA PRO A 17 -7.30 17.62 -1.86
C PRO A 17 -6.04 17.24 -1.08
N ASP A 18 -6.20 16.87 0.20
CA ASP A 18 -5.06 16.53 1.04
C ASP A 18 -4.75 15.05 1.05
N GLN A 19 -5.42 14.26 0.21
CA GLN A 19 -5.24 12.81 0.23
C GLN A 19 -4.76 12.30 -1.12
N TRP A 20 -3.76 11.44 -1.07
CA TRP A 20 -3.25 10.75 -2.27
C TRP A 20 -3.27 9.26 -2.03
N LYS A 21 -3.47 8.49 -3.08
CA LYS A 21 -3.55 7.04 -2.99
C LYS A 21 -2.45 6.38 -3.76
N MET A 22 -1.81 5.38 -3.16
CA MET A 22 -0.89 4.48 -3.82
C MET A 22 -1.66 3.17 -4.00
N VAL A 23 -1.93 2.78 -5.22
CA VAL A 23 -2.83 1.66 -5.51
C VAL A 23 -2.05 0.45 -5.99
N LEU A 24 -2.30 -0.68 -5.33
CA LEU A 24 -1.76 -1.96 -5.70
C LEU A 24 -2.90 -2.83 -6.20
N VAL A 25 -2.71 -3.48 -7.34
CA VAL A 25 -3.73 -4.35 -7.92
C VAL A 25 -3.23 -5.78 -7.87
N GLU A 26 -4.04 -6.67 -7.34
CA GLU A 26 -3.71 -8.09 -7.29
C GLU A 26 -4.81 -8.89 -7.95
N GLU A 27 -4.41 -9.79 -8.82
CA GLU A 27 -5.36 -10.58 -9.57
C GLU A 27 -5.12 -12.06 -9.34
N GLY A 28 -6.19 -12.81 -9.21
CA GLY A 28 -6.14 -14.24 -9.10
C GLY A 28 -6.50 -14.92 -10.42
N PRO A 29 -6.78 -16.18 -10.37
CA PRO A 29 -6.87 -16.98 -9.14
C PRO A 29 -5.51 -17.34 -8.57
N TRP A 30 -5.50 -17.56 -7.27
CA TRP A 30 -4.28 -18.02 -6.61
C TRP A 30 -4.32 -19.54 -6.47
N VAL A 31 -3.14 -20.16 -6.52
CA VAL A 31 -3.04 -21.58 -6.26
C VAL A 31 -2.42 -21.74 -4.88
N ASP A 32 -2.71 -22.84 -4.23
CA ASP A 32 -2.11 -23.13 -2.94
C ASP A 32 -0.63 -23.38 -3.10
N PRO A 33 0.15 -23.04 -2.10
CA PRO A 33 -0.29 -22.43 -0.85
C PRO A 33 -0.44 -20.93 -1.01
N VAL A 34 -1.44 -20.35 -0.35
CA VAL A 34 -1.68 -18.92 -0.45
C VAL A 34 -0.66 -18.12 0.35
N ASP A 35 0.09 -18.78 1.24
CA ASP A 35 1.06 -18.07 2.07
C ASP A 35 2.11 -17.33 1.24
N ASP A 36 2.56 -17.92 0.14
CA ASP A 36 3.54 -17.25 -0.70
C ASP A 36 2.96 -16.00 -1.34
N GLN A 37 1.69 -16.06 -1.71
CA GLN A 37 1.03 -14.90 -2.32
C GLN A 37 0.81 -13.81 -1.28
N LEU A 38 0.44 -14.19 -0.06
CA LEU A 38 0.26 -13.22 1.01
C LEU A 38 1.59 -12.55 1.36
N ARG A 39 2.68 -13.31 1.36
CA ARG A 39 4.00 -12.74 1.62
C ARG A 39 4.38 -11.75 0.53
N ARG A 40 4.05 -12.05 -0.72
CA ARG A 40 4.32 -11.15 -1.82
C ARG A 40 3.56 -9.82 -1.66
N ILE A 41 2.29 -9.91 -1.25
CA ILE A 41 1.51 -8.70 -0.99
C ILE A 41 2.12 -7.91 0.16
N GLN A 42 2.56 -8.58 1.21
CA GLN A 42 3.18 -7.92 2.33
C GLN A 42 4.40 -7.13 1.88
N GLU A 43 5.24 -7.72 1.03
CA GLU A 43 6.42 -7.03 0.55
C GLU A 43 6.04 -5.82 -0.30
N ARG A 44 5.00 -5.94 -1.11
CA ARG A 44 4.54 -4.82 -1.92
C ARG A 44 4.04 -3.67 -1.05
N ILE A 45 3.33 -3.98 0.04
CA ILE A 45 2.84 -2.94 0.94
C ILE A 45 4.00 -2.27 1.65
N TYR A 46 4.99 -3.05 2.12
CA TYR A 46 6.17 -2.46 2.74
C TYR A 46 6.90 -1.55 1.76
N ASP A 47 7.01 -1.94 0.50
CA ASP A 47 7.68 -1.10 -0.50
C ASP A 47 6.94 0.23 -0.67
N CYS A 48 5.61 0.21 -0.63
CA CYS A 48 4.83 1.44 -0.69
C CYS A 48 5.06 2.33 0.52
N ILE A 49 5.06 1.73 1.71
CA ILE A 49 5.30 2.48 2.93
C ILE A 49 6.69 3.13 2.87
N ASP A 50 7.70 2.36 2.47
CA ASP A 50 9.04 2.88 2.40
C ASP A 50 9.15 3.99 1.36
N ALA A 51 8.52 3.83 0.22
CA ALA A 51 8.57 4.85 -0.84
C ALA A 51 7.90 6.14 -0.38
N ALA A 52 6.83 6.04 0.40
CA ALA A 52 6.17 7.22 0.92
C ALA A 52 7.04 7.91 1.97
N LEU A 53 7.63 7.12 2.87
CA LEU A 53 8.39 7.69 3.99
C LEU A 53 9.73 8.27 3.58
N ASP A 54 10.38 7.71 2.55
CA ASP A 54 11.73 8.14 2.20
C ASP A 54 11.76 9.17 1.07
N GLY A 55 10.61 9.59 0.57
CA GLY A 55 10.56 10.66 -0.42
C GLY A 55 10.45 10.24 -1.86
N GLN A 56 10.44 8.93 -2.16
CA GLN A 56 10.30 8.49 -3.54
C GLN A 56 8.97 8.94 -4.14
N LEU A 57 7.89 8.87 -3.36
CA LEU A 57 6.58 9.30 -3.85
C LEU A 57 6.61 10.79 -4.16
N VAL A 58 7.18 11.59 -3.27
CA VAL A 58 7.25 13.04 -3.46
C VAL A 58 8.14 13.39 -4.64
N ALA A 59 9.21 12.61 -4.87
CA ALA A 59 10.08 12.85 -6.01
C ALA A 59 9.31 12.71 -7.33
N SER A 60 8.42 11.74 -7.42
CA SER A 60 7.62 11.52 -8.61
C SER A 60 6.37 12.38 -8.66
N PHE A 61 5.82 12.70 -7.50
CA PHE A 61 4.58 13.48 -7.38
C PHE A 61 4.77 14.54 -6.32
N PRO A 62 5.44 15.65 -6.66
CA PRO A 62 5.79 16.67 -5.65
C PRO A 62 4.59 17.24 -4.89
N GLU A 63 3.42 17.21 -5.51
CA GLU A 63 2.22 17.71 -4.86
C GLU A 63 1.76 16.85 -3.70
N SER A 64 2.29 15.64 -3.58
CA SER A 64 1.92 14.75 -2.49
C SER A 64 2.64 15.09 -1.18
N ARG A 65 3.58 16.02 -1.21
CA ARG A 65 4.35 16.35 -0.02
C ARG A 65 3.44 16.87 1.09
N GLY A 66 3.57 16.28 2.28
CA GLY A 66 2.79 16.73 3.43
C GLY A 66 1.34 16.30 3.42
N LYS A 67 0.99 15.37 2.54
CA LYS A 67 -0.39 14.93 2.43
C LYS A 67 -0.61 13.61 3.15
N ASP A 68 -1.88 13.24 3.27
CA ASP A 68 -2.26 11.96 3.82
C ASP A 68 -2.18 10.93 2.70
N ILE A 69 -1.52 9.83 2.96
CA ILE A 69 -1.34 8.78 1.96
C ILE A 69 -2.21 7.58 2.33
N VAL A 70 -2.96 7.10 1.36
CA VAL A 70 -3.73 5.87 1.52
C VAL A 70 -3.08 4.82 0.64
N ILE A 71 -2.69 3.70 1.22
CA ILE A 71 -2.20 2.57 0.45
C ILE A 71 -3.39 1.66 0.24
N GLN A 72 -3.83 1.53 -1.01
CA GLN A 72 -5.05 0.82 -1.36
C GLN A 72 -4.72 -0.46 -2.09
N LEU A 73 -5.29 -1.56 -1.63
CA LEU A 73 -5.13 -2.85 -2.28
C LEU A 73 -6.45 -3.20 -2.95
N ASP A 74 -6.42 -3.32 -4.28
CA ASP A 74 -7.59 -3.71 -5.06
C ASP A 74 -7.42 -5.16 -5.47
N CYS A 75 -8.37 -5.99 -5.07
CA CYS A 75 -8.30 -7.43 -5.25
C CYS A 75 -9.32 -7.92 -6.26
N TYR A 76 -8.86 -8.73 -7.20
CA TYR A 76 -9.72 -9.29 -8.22
C TYR A 76 -9.53 -10.80 -8.22
N ASN A 77 -10.61 -11.52 -7.98
CA ASN A 77 -10.61 -12.99 -8.03
C ASN A 77 -9.62 -13.60 -7.02
N LEU A 78 -9.60 -13.06 -5.82
CA LEU A 78 -8.75 -13.56 -4.75
C LEU A 78 -9.57 -14.21 -3.65
N PRO A 79 -8.97 -15.08 -2.84
CA PRO A 79 -9.69 -15.71 -1.71
C PRO A 79 -9.91 -14.68 -0.61
N ARG A 80 -11.07 -14.07 -0.63
CA ARG A 80 -11.35 -12.93 0.23
C ARG A 80 -11.09 -13.15 1.71
N PRO A 81 -11.54 -14.26 2.33
CA PRO A 81 -11.31 -14.40 3.77
C PRO A 81 -9.84 -14.41 4.14
N ASP A 82 -9.00 -15.08 3.33
CA ASP A 82 -7.58 -15.16 3.64
C ASP A 82 -6.90 -13.82 3.46
N VAL A 83 -7.24 -13.13 2.38
CA VAL A 83 -6.60 -11.83 2.08
C VAL A 83 -7.07 -10.77 3.07
N GLU A 84 -8.36 -10.76 3.37
CA GLU A 84 -8.92 -9.76 4.28
C GLU A 84 -8.36 -9.91 5.68
N ASP A 85 -8.27 -11.15 6.17
CA ASP A 85 -7.71 -11.42 7.47
C ASP A 85 -6.25 -10.99 7.55
N PHE A 86 -5.48 -11.34 6.54
CA PHE A 86 -4.07 -10.95 6.47
C PHE A 86 -3.94 -9.42 6.47
N PHE A 87 -4.72 -8.76 5.63
CA PHE A 87 -4.63 -7.32 5.48
C PHE A 87 -4.95 -6.61 6.78
N THR A 88 -6.00 -7.06 7.46
CA THR A 88 -6.40 -6.48 8.74
C THR A 88 -5.29 -6.61 9.77
N ARG A 89 -4.72 -7.80 9.88
CA ARG A 89 -3.65 -8.02 10.86
C ARG A 89 -2.42 -7.18 10.53
N PHE A 90 -2.07 -7.13 9.25
CA PHE A 90 -0.89 -6.38 8.84
C PHE A 90 -1.07 -4.89 9.13
N THR A 91 -2.21 -4.33 8.73
CA THR A 91 -2.39 -2.89 8.84
C THR A 91 -2.59 -2.44 10.29
N GLU A 92 -3.12 -3.32 11.13
CA GLU A 92 -3.25 -2.98 12.54
C GLU A 92 -1.91 -3.08 13.26
N GLY A 93 -0.95 -3.81 12.72
CA GLY A 93 0.30 -4.06 13.39
C GLY A 93 1.50 -3.27 12.90
N VAL A 94 1.47 -2.79 11.65
CA VAL A 94 2.69 -2.26 11.07
C VAL A 94 3.19 -1.01 11.81
N PHE A 95 2.31 -0.11 12.22
CA PHE A 95 2.74 1.10 12.92
C PHE A 95 2.74 0.94 14.43
N VAL A 96 2.51 -0.28 14.93
CA VAL A 96 2.83 -0.62 16.29
C VAL A 96 4.33 -0.92 16.38
N ILE A 97 4.96 -1.33 15.28
CA ILE A 97 6.39 -1.55 15.22
C ILE A 97 7.09 -0.21 15.41
N GLU A 98 7.95 -0.14 16.43
CA GLU A 98 8.53 1.12 16.83
C GLU A 98 9.28 1.83 15.71
N ASP A 99 10.04 1.08 14.93
CA ASP A 99 10.82 1.69 13.84
C ASP A 99 9.93 2.36 12.82
N TYR A 100 8.82 1.71 12.45
CA TYR A 100 7.90 2.29 11.48
C TYR A 100 7.11 3.45 12.06
N ARG A 101 6.72 3.34 13.34
CA ARG A 101 6.01 4.43 13.98
C ARG A 101 6.89 5.68 14.04
N ASN A 102 8.16 5.49 14.43
CA ASN A 102 9.08 6.61 14.51
C ASN A 102 9.38 7.20 13.13
N ALA A 103 9.51 6.34 12.13
CA ALA A 103 9.78 6.81 10.77
C ALA A 103 8.62 7.67 10.26
N LEU A 104 7.39 7.26 10.56
CA LEU A 104 6.24 8.04 10.15
C LEU A 104 6.21 9.39 10.87
N GLU A 105 6.46 9.39 12.17
CA GLU A 105 6.44 10.63 12.94
C GLU A 105 7.50 11.61 12.50
N ARG A 106 8.64 11.10 12.02
CA ARG A 106 9.75 11.95 11.60
C ARG A 106 9.74 12.29 10.13
N SER A 107 8.81 11.70 9.38
CA SER A 107 8.83 11.89 7.94
C SER A 107 8.53 13.33 7.56
N ARG A 108 9.31 13.85 6.61
CA ARG A 108 9.08 15.17 6.07
C ARG A 108 8.19 15.12 4.85
N PHE A 109 7.85 13.90 4.40
CA PHE A 109 7.21 13.73 3.10
C PHE A 109 5.73 13.40 3.20
N VAL A 110 5.29 12.83 4.32
CA VAL A 110 3.88 12.45 4.45
C VAL A 110 3.36 12.90 5.80
N ARG A 111 2.07 13.20 5.86
CA ARG A 111 1.43 13.55 7.11
C ARG A 111 0.90 12.33 7.82
N SER A 112 0.36 11.38 7.06
CA SER A 112 -0.15 10.14 7.64
C SER A 112 -0.17 9.07 6.58
N ILE A 113 -0.23 7.81 7.02
CA ILE A 113 -0.40 6.68 6.12
C ILE A 113 -1.55 5.85 6.68
N SER A 114 -2.52 5.55 5.82
CA SER A 114 -3.62 4.66 6.18
C SER A 114 -3.79 3.64 5.07
N PHE A 115 -4.69 2.68 5.28
CA PHE A 115 -4.83 1.56 4.37
C PHE A 115 -6.27 1.32 4.00
N GLU A 116 -6.47 0.83 2.77
CA GLU A 116 -7.80 0.54 2.28
C GLU A 116 -7.73 -0.71 1.44
N ILE A 117 -8.74 -1.56 1.51
CA ILE A 117 -8.78 -2.76 0.70
C ILE A 117 -10.15 -2.86 0.04
N ASN A 118 -10.14 -3.24 -1.23
CA ASN A 118 -11.36 -3.41 -1.98
C ASN A 118 -11.34 -4.75 -2.68
N PHE A 119 -12.50 -5.42 -2.69
CA PHE A 119 -12.65 -6.65 -3.44
C PHE A 119 -13.64 -6.36 -4.54
N ASP A 120 -13.22 -6.61 -5.77
CA ASP A 120 -14.08 -6.32 -6.89
C ASP A 120 -15.11 -7.41 -7.04
N ASN A 121 -16.35 -6.99 -7.10
CA ASN A 121 -17.43 -7.92 -7.30
C ASN A 121 -17.83 -7.85 -8.73
N ILE A 122 -17.04 -8.43 -9.58
CA ILE A 122 -17.36 -8.44 -10.97
C ILE A 122 -18.50 -9.37 -11.19
N HIS A 123 -19.43 -8.96 -11.93
CA HIS A 123 -20.59 -9.78 -12.22
C HIS A 123 -20.73 -10.03 -13.69
#